data_2de33b9be34d909044f43936206b0c6d
#
_entry.id   2de33b9be34d909044f43936206b0c6d
#
_cell.length_a   1.000
_cell.length_b   1.000
_cell.length_c   1.000
_cell.angle_alpha   90.00
_cell.angle_beta   90.00
_cell.angle_gamma   90.00
#
_symmetry.space_group_name_H-M   'P 1'
#
loop_
_entity.id
_entity.type
_entity.pdbx_description
1 polymer ?
#
loop_
_entity_poly.entity_id
_entity_poly.type
_entity_poly.pdbx_seq_one_letter_code
_entity_poly.pdbx_strand_id
1 'polypeptide(L)'
;MTYQERKAKNPDYQICALKDSAFKGLAKNNKKFFEKLAANLIGIDYRTLKGSLFVDTELNGTNKDDKIMVADLVLCIPNVLVINFEANTYESNSLDLKNTYYTYKLTLHYQEPGETYKNINIYQINFDLKHLKFNKNIINRFVTIDPVTHEELPGTPKIIHVDLENYKKNPYNEDISDWLKRAFGLFLSTSIEESKKLAGNDQDLKGVADFMKQFSSNIDNLKYLDEQEALMKAFRTDAKIAEEKAAKAGLEKGEQIGLEKGKQIGLKKGEKNGEKKKAIEIAKNAIDHGLKHEDISKITGLSVKEIENLR
;
A
#
# COMPACT_ATOMS: atom_id res chain seq x y z
N MET A 1 2.47 26.49 6.79
CA MET A 1 3.69 26.91 7.50
C MET A 1 4.81 25.96 7.15
N THR A 2 5.90 26.48 6.59
CA THR A 2 7.08 25.73 6.16
C THR A 2 7.90 25.21 7.35
N TYR A 3 8.86 24.31 7.11
CA TYR A 3 9.77 23.86 8.17
C TYR A 3 10.63 25.03 8.70
N GLN A 4 11.08 25.91 7.81
CA GLN A 4 11.82 27.11 8.19
C GLN A 4 11.00 28.02 9.09
N GLU A 5 9.74 28.30 8.75
CA GLU A 5 8.83 29.11 9.57
C GLU A 5 8.55 28.46 10.94
N ARG A 6 8.41 27.13 10.99
CA ARG A 6 8.20 26.40 12.26
C ARG A 6 9.43 26.55 13.15
N LYS A 7 10.64 26.37 12.59
CA LYS A 7 11.88 26.50 13.33
C LYS A 7 12.13 27.90 13.82
N ALA A 8 11.83 28.92 13.00
CA ALA A 8 11.95 30.32 13.38
C ALA A 8 11.01 30.71 14.54
N LYS A 9 9.79 30.15 14.56
CA LYS A 9 8.81 30.39 15.64
C LYS A 9 9.09 29.58 16.89
N ASN A 10 9.66 28.41 16.77
CA ASN A 10 9.98 27.52 17.88
C ASN A 10 11.42 26.97 17.73
N PRO A 11 12.43 27.53 18.39
CA PRO A 11 13.80 27.03 18.35
C PRO A 11 13.96 25.57 18.80
N ASP A 12 13.04 25.07 19.62
CA ASP A 12 12.98 23.66 20.05
C ASP A 12 12.39 22.72 18.99
N TYR A 13 11.80 23.28 17.92
CA TYR A 13 11.23 22.45 16.86
C TYR A 13 12.24 21.49 16.23
N GLN A 14 11.85 20.23 16.14
CA GLN A 14 12.59 19.14 15.51
C GLN A 14 11.78 18.51 14.38
N ILE A 15 12.45 18.12 13.31
CA ILE A 15 11.85 17.37 12.20
C ILE A 15 11.61 15.93 12.65
N CYS A 16 10.49 15.33 12.24
CA CYS A 16 10.24 13.90 12.43
C CYS A 16 11.33 13.06 11.74
N ALA A 17 11.94 12.14 12.48
CA ALA A 17 13.05 11.33 11.99
C ALA A 17 12.66 10.39 10.82
N LEU A 18 11.36 10.13 10.61
CA LEU A 18 10.86 9.30 9.50
C LEU A 18 10.67 10.07 8.18
N LYS A 19 11.06 11.34 8.10
CA LYS A 19 11.17 12.02 6.80
C LYS A 19 12.35 11.46 6.02
N ASP A 20 12.16 11.15 4.74
CA ASP A 20 13.09 10.40 3.90
C ASP A 20 14.56 10.81 4.06
N SER A 21 14.89 12.09 3.86
CA SER A 21 16.26 12.58 4.00
C SER A 21 16.79 12.52 5.44
N ALA A 22 15.93 12.73 6.45
CA ALA A 22 16.30 12.60 7.85
C ALA A 22 16.54 11.13 8.22
N PHE A 23 15.66 10.23 7.78
CA PHE A 23 15.77 8.80 8.04
C PHE A 23 17.04 8.18 7.43
N LYS A 24 17.31 8.48 6.16
CA LYS A 24 18.54 8.06 5.48
C LYS A 24 19.80 8.66 6.10
N GLY A 25 19.76 9.94 6.44
CA GLY A 25 20.86 10.62 7.14
C GLY A 25 21.12 10.04 8.52
N LEU A 26 20.06 9.74 9.27
CA LEU A 26 20.12 9.11 10.58
C LEU A 26 20.83 7.75 10.50
N ALA A 27 20.45 6.91 9.53
CA ALA A 27 21.05 5.59 9.36
C ALA A 27 22.56 5.65 9.08
N LYS A 28 22.99 6.55 8.19
CA LYS A 28 24.40 6.75 7.86
C LYS A 28 25.25 7.12 9.09
N ASN A 29 24.67 7.86 10.03
CA ASN A 29 25.39 8.37 11.21
C ASN A 29 25.19 7.51 12.47
N ASN A 30 24.17 6.65 12.51
CA ASN A 30 23.78 5.89 13.70
C ASN A 30 23.49 4.41 13.38
N LYS A 31 24.38 3.78 12.63
CA LYS A 31 24.23 2.38 12.19
C LYS A 31 23.95 1.43 13.37
N LYS A 32 24.67 1.58 14.48
CA LYS A 32 24.52 0.75 15.68
C LYS A 32 23.11 0.83 16.28
N PHE A 33 22.47 2.00 16.21
CA PHE A 33 21.07 2.15 16.59
C PHE A 33 20.16 1.29 15.74
N PHE A 34 20.33 1.29 14.40
CA PHE A 34 19.53 0.48 13.49
C PHE A 34 19.77 -1.03 13.64
N GLU A 35 21.00 -1.44 13.90
CA GLU A 35 21.33 -2.83 14.25
C GLU A 35 20.58 -3.28 15.52
N LYS A 36 20.60 -2.46 16.59
CA LYS A 36 19.85 -2.76 17.81
C LYS A 36 18.34 -2.75 17.60
N LEU A 37 17.85 -1.79 16.82
CA LEU A 37 16.44 -1.67 16.49
C LEU A 37 15.96 -2.93 15.76
N ALA A 38 16.69 -3.37 14.74
CA ALA A 38 16.39 -4.61 14.03
C ALA A 38 16.43 -5.82 14.96
N ALA A 39 17.48 -5.97 15.76
CA ALA A 39 17.63 -7.08 16.69
C ALA A 39 16.43 -7.20 17.63
N ASN A 40 15.98 -6.08 18.21
CA ASN A 40 14.79 -6.04 19.10
C ASN A 40 13.49 -6.37 18.35
N LEU A 41 13.32 -5.87 17.11
CA LEU A 41 12.10 -6.09 16.34
C LEU A 41 12.01 -7.52 15.80
N ILE A 42 13.15 -8.10 15.40
CA ILE A 42 13.23 -9.47 14.86
C ILE A 42 13.23 -10.51 16.01
N GLY A 43 13.74 -10.14 17.17
CA GLY A 43 13.91 -11.04 18.32
C GLY A 43 15.19 -11.88 18.26
N ILE A 44 16.29 -11.30 17.74
CA ILE A 44 17.61 -11.95 17.66
C ILE A 44 18.64 -11.23 18.53
N ASP A 45 19.74 -11.90 18.83
CA ASP A 45 20.84 -11.27 19.55
C ASP A 45 21.48 -10.18 18.68
N TYR A 46 21.63 -8.98 19.22
CA TYR A 46 22.29 -7.85 18.55
C TYR A 46 23.68 -8.21 18.00
N ARG A 47 24.40 -9.12 18.68
CA ARG A 47 25.74 -9.56 18.25
C ARG A 47 25.76 -10.22 16.88
N THR A 48 24.64 -10.80 16.46
CA THR A 48 24.48 -11.42 15.12
C THR A 48 24.48 -10.37 14.01
N LEU A 49 24.16 -9.11 14.31
CA LEU A 49 24.15 -8.00 13.35
C LEU A 49 25.50 -7.25 13.27
N LYS A 50 26.48 -7.61 14.11
CA LYS A 50 27.82 -7.05 14.00
C LYS A 50 28.43 -7.40 12.66
N GLY A 51 28.95 -6.38 11.96
CA GLY A 51 29.52 -6.57 10.63
C GLY A 51 28.53 -6.41 9.48
N SER A 52 27.25 -6.17 9.78
CA SER A 52 26.29 -5.75 8.76
C SER A 52 26.73 -4.45 8.07
N LEU A 53 26.27 -4.22 6.86
CA LEU A 53 26.57 -3.01 6.07
C LEU A 53 25.27 -2.44 5.53
N PHE A 54 25.15 -1.12 5.49
CA PHE A 54 24.16 -0.50 4.62
C PHE A 54 24.63 -0.63 3.18
N VAL A 55 23.73 -1.13 2.34
CA VAL A 55 23.99 -1.35 0.91
C VAL A 55 23.12 -0.43 0.07
N ASP A 56 23.40 -0.43 -1.24
CA ASP A 56 22.62 0.35 -2.19
C ASP A 56 21.15 -0.06 -2.16
N THR A 57 20.29 0.94 -2.22
CA THR A 57 18.83 0.78 -2.13
C THR A 57 18.15 0.72 -3.48
N GLU A 58 18.88 0.97 -4.58
CA GLU A 58 18.35 0.83 -5.93
C GLU A 58 18.35 -0.64 -6.37
N LEU A 59 17.17 -1.20 -6.46
CA LEU A 59 16.98 -2.55 -7.01
C LEU A 59 16.51 -2.42 -8.44
N ASN A 60 17.50 -2.44 -9.34
CA ASN A 60 17.24 -2.32 -10.78
C ASN A 60 16.47 -3.55 -11.29
N GLY A 61 15.50 -3.30 -12.16
CA GLY A 61 14.88 -4.35 -12.96
C GLY A 61 15.85 -4.87 -14.03
N THR A 62 15.62 -6.07 -14.51
CA THR A 62 16.42 -6.68 -15.58
C THR A 62 16.09 -6.09 -16.96
N ASN A 63 14.93 -5.42 -17.11
CA ASN A 63 14.43 -4.82 -18.35
C ASN A 63 14.18 -3.32 -18.17
N LYS A 64 14.23 -2.57 -19.27
CA LYS A 64 13.96 -1.10 -19.30
C LYS A 64 12.58 -0.70 -18.78
N ASP A 65 11.60 -1.59 -18.91
CA ASP A 65 10.21 -1.37 -18.51
C ASP A 65 9.91 -1.86 -17.08
N ASP A 66 10.91 -2.46 -16.41
CA ASP A 66 10.76 -2.89 -15.04
C ASP A 66 10.65 -1.68 -14.09
N LYS A 67 9.68 -1.74 -13.18
CA LYS A 67 9.54 -0.72 -12.17
C LYS A 67 10.79 -0.68 -11.29
N ILE A 68 11.52 0.43 -11.36
CA ILE A 68 12.66 0.70 -10.48
C ILE A 68 12.12 0.74 -9.05
N MET A 69 12.72 -0.05 -8.17
CA MET A 69 12.45 -0.03 -6.75
C MET A 69 13.59 0.67 -6.04
N VAL A 70 13.25 1.67 -5.25
CA VAL A 70 14.20 2.33 -4.34
C VAL A 70 13.70 2.07 -2.93
N ALA A 71 14.43 1.24 -2.19
CA ALA A 71 14.19 1.00 -0.77
C ALA A 71 14.69 2.20 0.04
N ASP A 72 14.10 2.43 1.23
CA ASP A 72 14.58 3.54 2.06
C ASP A 72 15.96 3.23 2.66
N LEU A 73 16.12 2.06 3.30
CA LEU A 73 17.38 1.61 3.90
C LEU A 73 17.49 0.09 3.84
N VAL A 74 18.60 -0.43 3.36
CA VAL A 74 18.89 -1.88 3.37
C VAL A 74 20.13 -2.18 4.18
N LEU A 75 19.99 -2.95 5.26
CA LEU A 75 21.06 -3.47 6.09
C LEU A 75 21.31 -4.94 5.72
N CYS A 76 22.53 -5.29 5.37
CA CYS A 76 22.87 -6.61 4.85
C CYS A 76 24.06 -7.24 5.60
N ILE A 77 23.95 -8.51 5.90
CA ILE A 77 25.05 -9.43 6.14
C ILE A 77 25.11 -10.37 4.93
N PRO A 78 26.14 -10.27 4.09
CA PRO A 78 26.21 -11.01 2.83
C PRO A 78 25.91 -12.50 2.99
N ASN A 79 25.03 -13.05 2.16
CA ASN A 79 24.61 -14.44 2.15
C ASN A 79 23.93 -14.97 3.44
N VAL A 80 23.60 -14.13 4.40
CA VAL A 80 23.01 -14.52 5.68
C VAL A 80 21.69 -13.82 5.96
N LEU A 81 21.67 -12.48 5.84
CA LEU A 81 20.54 -11.68 6.31
C LEU A 81 20.43 -10.38 5.51
N VAL A 82 19.22 -10.03 5.13
CA VAL A 82 18.88 -8.74 4.54
C VAL A 82 17.70 -8.15 5.29
N ILE A 83 17.82 -6.91 5.71
CA ILE A 83 16.78 -6.16 6.43
C ILE A 83 16.51 -4.87 5.66
N ASN A 84 15.31 -4.74 5.10
CA ASN A 84 14.83 -3.48 4.56
C ASN A 84 14.04 -2.72 5.62
N PHE A 85 14.35 -1.45 5.80
CA PHE A 85 13.58 -0.53 6.63
C PHE A 85 12.85 0.46 5.73
N GLU A 86 11.56 0.61 5.93
CA GLU A 86 10.70 1.56 5.21
C GLU A 86 10.01 2.53 6.19
N ALA A 87 10.05 3.81 5.89
CA ALA A 87 9.37 4.86 6.65
C ALA A 87 8.08 5.31 5.94
N ASN A 88 6.96 4.71 6.29
CA ASN A 88 5.66 5.00 5.68
C ASN A 88 4.99 6.20 6.34
N THR A 89 5.17 7.38 5.76
CA THR A 89 4.67 8.64 6.33
C THR A 89 3.30 9.07 5.82
N TYR A 90 2.68 8.30 4.92
CA TYR A 90 1.39 8.60 4.30
C TYR A 90 0.50 7.35 4.26
N GLU A 91 -0.81 7.58 4.19
CA GLU A 91 -1.79 6.53 3.98
C GLU A 91 -1.97 6.27 2.49
N SER A 92 -1.97 4.99 2.09
CA SER A 92 -2.28 4.56 0.74
C SER A 92 -2.97 3.20 0.77
N ASN A 93 -4.01 3.02 -0.02
CA ASN A 93 -4.70 1.74 -0.17
C ASN A 93 -3.82 0.64 -0.80
N SER A 94 -2.70 1.02 -1.41
CA SER A 94 -1.73 0.11 -2.03
C SER A 94 -0.44 -0.07 -1.24
N LEU A 95 -0.36 0.46 -0.01
CA LEU A 95 0.86 0.43 0.79
C LEU A 95 1.29 -1.00 1.13
N ASP A 96 0.33 -1.84 1.53
CA ASP A 96 0.60 -3.24 1.85
C ASP A 96 1.09 -4.02 0.61
N LEU A 97 0.48 -3.76 -0.55
CA LEU A 97 0.92 -4.36 -1.82
C LEU A 97 2.32 -3.87 -2.20
N LYS A 98 2.63 -2.58 -2.01
CA LYS A 98 3.98 -2.03 -2.21
C LYS A 98 4.99 -2.75 -1.33
N ASN A 99 4.73 -2.83 -0.03
CA ASN A 99 5.63 -3.45 0.95
C ASN A 99 5.85 -4.93 0.64
N THR A 100 4.79 -5.67 0.31
CA THR A 100 4.87 -7.07 -0.11
C THR A 100 5.70 -7.22 -1.39
N TYR A 101 5.43 -6.40 -2.41
CA TYR A 101 6.20 -6.40 -3.66
C TYR A 101 7.70 -6.14 -3.41
N TYR A 102 8.03 -5.16 -2.56
CA TYR A 102 9.41 -4.84 -2.21
C TYR A 102 10.10 -6.02 -1.55
N THR A 103 9.42 -6.70 -0.63
CA THR A 103 9.95 -7.85 0.09
C THR A 103 10.33 -8.99 -0.86
N TYR A 104 9.45 -9.32 -1.82
CA TYR A 104 9.73 -10.37 -2.81
C TYR A 104 10.79 -9.95 -3.83
N LYS A 105 10.82 -8.68 -4.23
CA LYS A 105 11.87 -8.18 -5.14
C LYS A 105 13.26 -8.22 -4.48
N LEU A 106 13.37 -7.90 -3.20
CA LEU A 106 14.59 -8.10 -2.41
C LEU A 106 15.00 -9.58 -2.41
N THR A 107 14.06 -10.49 -2.20
CA THR A 107 14.34 -11.93 -2.21
C THR A 107 14.95 -12.36 -3.54
N LEU A 108 14.40 -11.91 -4.65
CA LEU A 108 14.93 -12.22 -5.98
C LEU A 108 16.29 -11.55 -6.23
N HIS A 109 16.50 -10.33 -5.77
CA HIS A 109 17.75 -9.58 -5.97
C HIS A 109 18.95 -10.26 -5.33
N TYR A 110 18.77 -10.91 -4.17
CA TYR A 110 19.85 -11.57 -3.44
C TYR A 110 20.02 -13.05 -3.81
N GLN A 111 19.27 -13.56 -4.81
CA GLN A 111 19.47 -14.86 -5.43
C GLN A 111 20.17 -14.68 -6.79
N GLU A 112 21.38 -15.19 -6.94
CA GLU A 112 22.14 -15.07 -8.18
C GLU A 112 21.66 -16.11 -9.21
N PRO A 113 21.46 -15.72 -10.50
CA PRO A 113 21.09 -16.66 -11.55
C PRO A 113 22.16 -17.75 -11.74
N GLY A 114 21.73 -19.00 -11.81
CA GLY A 114 22.62 -20.14 -12.10
C GLY A 114 23.36 -20.71 -10.88
N GLU A 115 23.18 -20.15 -9.70
CA GLU A 115 23.70 -20.69 -8.44
C GLU A 115 22.64 -21.50 -7.68
N THR A 116 23.12 -22.31 -6.72
CA THR A 116 22.22 -22.97 -5.76
C THR A 116 21.52 -21.92 -4.90
N TYR A 117 20.20 -22.07 -4.69
CA TYR A 117 19.43 -21.16 -3.84
C TYR A 117 20.04 -21.03 -2.44
N LYS A 118 20.33 -19.81 -2.05
CA LYS A 118 20.90 -19.49 -0.74
C LYS A 118 19.76 -19.30 0.26
N ASN A 119 19.89 -19.84 1.46
CA ASN A 119 18.96 -19.61 2.54
C ASN A 119 19.28 -18.27 3.23
N ILE A 120 18.87 -17.17 2.61
CA ILE A 120 19.06 -15.82 3.13
C ILE A 120 17.79 -15.40 3.87
N ASN A 121 17.94 -14.99 5.13
CA ASN A 121 16.82 -14.45 5.90
C ASN A 121 16.52 -13.03 5.44
N ILE A 122 15.28 -12.79 4.99
CA ILE A 122 14.84 -11.48 4.51
C ILE A 122 13.76 -10.94 5.42
N TYR A 123 13.97 -9.73 5.91
CA TYR A 123 13.04 -8.99 6.75
C TYR A 123 12.69 -7.65 6.11
N GLN A 124 11.41 -7.36 6.09
CA GLN A 124 10.86 -6.04 5.77
C GLN A 124 10.34 -5.43 7.07
N ILE A 125 10.92 -4.29 7.50
CA ILE A 125 10.50 -3.57 8.70
C ILE A 125 9.90 -2.24 8.27
N ASN A 126 8.61 -2.07 8.51
CA ASN A 126 7.86 -0.88 8.13
C ASN A 126 7.54 -0.04 9.38
N PHE A 127 7.89 1.24 9.36
CA PHE A 127 7.47 2.23 10.37
C PHE A 127 6.29 3.01 9.82
N ASP A 128 5.08 2.72 10.32
CA ASP A 128 3.84 3.26 9.79
C ASP A 128 3.34 4.40 10.68
N LEU A 129 3.36 5.64 10.14
CA LEU A 129 2.84 6.83 10.85
C LEU A 129 1.31 6.91 10.85
N LYS A 130 0.65 6.10 10.02
CA LYS A 130 -0.80 5.98 9.93
C LYS A 130 -1.24 4.60 10.34
N HIS A 131 -2.40 4.54 11.00
CA HIS A 131 -2.95 3.30 11.54
C HIS A 131 -3.17 2.24 10.48
N LEU A 132 -2.69 1.03 10.77
CA LEU A 132 -2.94 -0.15 9.96
C LEU A 132 -4.31 -0.74 10.30
N LYS A 133 -5.10 -1.04 9.27
CA LYS A 133 -6.51 -1.46 9.45
C LYS A 133 -6.66 -2.88 10.04
N PHE A 134 -5.61 -3.68 10.05
CA PHE A 134 -5.70 -5.13 10.32
C PHE A 134 -5.30 -5.54 11.74
N ASN A 135 -4.77 -4.65 12.60
CA ASN A 135 -4.39 -5.06 13.95
C ASN A 135 -4.41 -3.89 14.96
N LYS A 136 -4.53 -4.24 16.25
CA LYS A 136 -4.43 -3.30 17.38
C LYS A 136 -3.05 -3.28 18.05
N ASN A 137 -2.15 -4.18 17.67
CA ASN A 137 -0.82 -4.27 18.24
C ASN A 137 0.07 -3.15 17.67
N ILE A 138 1.04 -2.71 18.48
CA ILE A 138 2.05 -1.74 18.03
C ILE A 138 3.05 -2.43 17.09
N ILE A 139 3.45 -3.67 17.39
CA ILE A 139 4.34 -4.46 16.54
C ILE A 139 3.57 -5.66 16.01
N ASN A 140 3.46 -5.74 14.68
CA ASN A 140 2.77 -6.81 13.98
C ASN A 140 3.77 -7.58 13.12
N ARG A 141 3.83 -8.90 13.27
CA ARG A 141 4.76 -9.78 12.55
C ARG A 141 3.98 -10.72 11.66
N PHE A 142 4.35 -10.77 10.39
CA PHE A 142 3.74 -11.62 9.38
C PHE A 142 4.78 -12.61 8.87
N VAL A 143 4.41 -13.88 8.93
CA VAL A 143 5.21 -15.02 8.46
C VAL A 143 4.34 -15.93 7.64
N THR A 144 4.93 -16.71 6.73
CA THR A 144 4.23 -17.76 6.00
C THR A 144 4.24 -19.02 6.83
N ILE A 145 3.05 -19.54 7.18
CA ILE A 145 2.88 -20.76 7.99
C ILE A 145 1.97 -21.75 7.28
N ASP A 146 2.16 -23.03 7.58
CA ASP A 146 1.14 -24.05 7.29
C ASP A 146 -0.07 -23.81 8.21
N PRO A 147 -1.31 -23.71 7.67
CA PRO A 147 -2.49 -23.40 8.48
C PRO A 147 -2.93 -24.54 9.40
N VAL A 148 -2.40 -25.76 9.21
CA VAL A 148 -2.77 -26.95 10.00
C VAL A 148 -1.71 -27.26 11.06
N THR A 149 -0.43 -27.28 10.68
CA THR A 149 0.68 -27.61 11.59
C THR A 149 1.22 -26.38 12.33
N HIS A 150 0.93 -25.16 11.85
CA HIS A 150 1.49 -23.89 12.29
C HIS A 150 3.01 -23.79 12.14
N GLU A 151 3.61 -24.68 11.37
CA GLU A 151 5.04 -24.62 11.06
C GLU A 151 5.32 -23.49 10.06
N GLU A 152 6.39 -22.75 10.33
CA GLU A 152 6.84 -21.68 9.43
C GLU A 152 7.50 -22.28 8.18
N LEU A 153 7.14 -21.77 6.98
CA LEU A 153 7.79 -22.16 5.73
C LEU A 153 9.20 -21.56 5.65
N PRO A 154 10.27 -22.38 5.70
CA PRO A 154 11.64 -21.87 5.66
C PRO A 154 11.95 -21.08 4.38
N GLY A 155 12.82 -20.07 4.48
CA GLY A 155 13.27 -19.27 3.35
C GLY A 155 12.26 -18.25 2.82
N THR A 156 11.07 -18.15 3.44
CA THR A 156 10.12 -17.08 3.11
C THR A 156 10.47 -15.78 3.80
N PRO A 157 10.26 -14.63 3.14
CA PRO A 157 10.50 -13.33 3.76
C PRO A 157 9.49 -13.06 4.87
N LYS A 158 9.93 -12.27 5.85
CA LYS A 158 9.15 -11.87 7.02
C LYS A 158 8.88 -10.38 6.98
N ILE A 159 7.65 -9.99 7.30
CA ILE A 159 7.25 -8.59 7.30
C ILE A 159 6.88 -8.17 8.73
N ILE A 160 7.47 -7.07 9.17
CA ILE A 160 7.20 -6.47 10.46
C ILE A 160 6.65 -5.07 10.23
N HIS A 161 5.48 -4.79 10.80
CA HIS A 161 4.91 -3.47 10.83
C HIS A 161 4.95 -2.91 12.25
N VAL A 162 5.48 -1.72 12.39
CA VAL A 162 5.47 -0.93 13.62
C VAL A 162 4.42 0.18 13.46
N ASP A 163 3.24 -0.01 14.06
CA ASP A 163 2.15 0.96 14.03
C ASP A 163 2.42 2.08 15.04
N LEU A 164 2.99 3.14 14.56
CA LEU A 164 3.37 4.30 15.37
C LEU A 164 2.16 5.16 15.77
N GLU A 165 1.03 5.04 15.09
CA GLU A 165 -0.21 5.69 15.53
C GLU A 165 -0.80 4.98 16.75
N ASN A 166 -0.78 3.64 16.78
CA ASN A 166 -1.14 2.88 17.98
C ASN A 166 -0.16 3.14 19.13
N TYR A 167 1.13 3.23 18.83
CA TYR A 167 2.12 3.59 19.85
C TYR A 167 1.82 4.96 20.47
N LYS A 168 1.45 5.98 19.70
CA LYS A 168 1.05 7.29 20.24
C LYS A 168 -0.15 7.22 21.19
N LYS A 169 -1.09 6.32 20.93
CA LYS A 169 -2.28 6.11 21.77
C LYS A 169 -1.95 5.38 23.07
N ASN A 170 -0.95 4.50 23.06
CA ASN A 170 -0.51 3.71 24.22
C ASN A 170 1.03 3.60 24.29
N PRO A 171 1.75 4.69 24.62
CA PRO A 171 3.21 4.69 24.68
C PRO A 171 3.78 3.88 25.85
N TYR A 172 2.95 3.51 26.83
CA TYR A 172 3.33 2.74 28.03
C TYR A 172 2.98 1.26 27.91
N ASN A 173 2.65 0.77 26.73
CA ASN A 173 2.33 -0.64 26.49
C ASN A 173 3.45 -1.56 27.05
N GLU A 174 3.09 -2.50 27.91
CA GLU A 174 4.02 -3.39 28.62
C GLU A 174 4.66 -4.45 27.72
N ASP A 175 4.01 -4.79 26.59
CA ASP A 175 4.49 -5.77 25.62
C ASP A 175 5.72 -5.29 24.83
N ILE A 176 6.12 -4.03 25.01
CA ILE A 176 7.24 -3.41 24.29
C ILE A 176 8.33 -3.02 25.29
N SER A 177 9.57 -3.39 24.98
CA SER A 177 10.72 -3.02 25.82
C SER A 177 10.86 -1.50 25.98
N ASP A 178 11.36 -1.05 27.13
CA ASP A 178 11.58 0.37 27.39
C ASP A 178 12.49 1.02 26.33
N TRP A 179 13.50 0.29 25.87
CA TRP A 179 14.37 0.76 24.81
C TRP A 179 13.61 1.01 23.49
N LEU A 180 12.73 0.10 23.06
CA LEU A 180 11.91 0.29 21.86
C LEU A 180 10.91 1.45 22.03
N LYS A 181 10.29 1.60 23.21
CA LYS A 181 9.42 2.76 23.49
C LYS A 181 10.17 4.07 23.25
N ARG A 182 11.37 4.18 23.80
CA ARG A 182 12.22 5.36 23.64
C ARG A 182 12.63 5.58 22.18
N ALA A 183 12.99 4.52 21.47
CA ALA A 183 13.34 4.59 20.05
C ALA A 183 12.17 5.06 19.18
N PHE A 184 10.95 4.53 19.41
CA PHE A 184 9.74 4.98 18.71
C PHE A 184 9.38 6.42 19.07
N GLY A 185 9.53 6.81 20.34
CA GLY A 185 9.35 8.19 20.77
C GLY A 185 10.31 9.14 20.04
N LEU A 186 11.57 8.76 19.88
CA LEU A 186 12.56 9.56 19.13
C LEU A 186 12.20 9.71 17.65
N PHE A 187 11.64 8.68 17.02
CA PHE A 187 11.16 8.78 15.63
C PHE A 187 10.01 9.78 15.48
N LEU A 188 9.16 9.88 16.49
CA LEU A 188 7.97 10.71 16.48
C LEU A 188 8.17 12.11 17.05
N SER A 189 9.22 12.31 17.84
CA SER A 189 9.45 13.57 18.52
C SER A 189 9.63 14.74 17.55
N THR A 190 8.98 15.83 17.86
CA THR A 190 9.09 17.12 17.16
C THR A 190 9.70 18.21 18.05
N SER A 191 10.29 17.82 19.17
CA SER A 191 10.96 18.66 20.15
C SER A 191 12.36 18.15 20.43
N ILE A 192 13.35 19.02 20.40
CA ILE A 192 14.75 18.71 20.74
C ILE A 192 14.86 18.31 22.22
N GLU A 193 14.15 19.02 23.09
CA GLU A 193 14.15 18.75 24.53
C GLU A 193 13.53 17.39 24.85
N GLU A 194 12.40 17.06 24.23
CA GLU A 194 11.76 15.73 24.35
C GLU A 194 12.72 14.62 23.88
N SER A 195 13.36 14.79 22.72
CA SER A 195 14.34 13.83 22.21
C SER A 195 15.49 13.58 23.18
N LYS A 196 16.00 14.62 23.83
CA LYS A 196 17.03 14.46 24.86
C LYS A 196 16.52 13.68 26.09
N LYS A 197 15.28 13.92 26.52
CA LYS A 197 14.67 13.17 27.64
C LYS A 197 14.50 11.70 27.28
N LEU A 198 14.00 11.40 26.06
CA LEU A 198 13.84 10.04 25.56
C LEU A 198 15.18 9.32 25.42
N ALA A 199 16.22 10.00 24.97
CA ALA A 199 17.55 9.41 24.85
C ALA A 199 18.15 9.03 26.21
N GLY A 200 17.89 9.84 27.23
CA GLY A 200 18.41 9.59 28.60
C GLY A 200 19.91 9.40 28.61
N ASN A 201 20.40 8.31 29.22
CA ASN A 201 21.83 7.96 29.28
C ASN A 201 22.28 6.92 28.24
N ASP A 202 21.39 6.40 27.41
CA ASP A 202 21.73 5.42 26.37
C ASP A 202 22.50 6.11 25.23
N GLN A 203 23.70 5.62 24.92
CA GLN A 203 24.58 6.25 23.93
C GLN A 203 24.05 6.17 22.52
N ASP A 204 23.36 5.08 22.15
CA ASP A 204 22.83 4.90 20.81
C ASP A 204 21.60 5.81 20.59
N LEU A 205 20.73 5.94 21.60
CA LEU A 205 19.60 6.87 21.58
C LEU A 205 20.05 8.35 21.62
N LYS A 206 21.15 8.65 22.35
CA LYS A 206 21.76 10.00 22.31
C LYS A 206 22.27 10.34 20.91
N GLY A 207 22.91 9.39 20.23
CA GLY A 207 23.36 9.59 18.84
C GLY A 207 22.21 9.99 17.93
N VAL A 208 21.04 9.36 18.09
CA VAL A 208 19.81 9.71 17.36
C VAL A 208 19.36 11.14 17.68
N ALA A 209 19.23 11.47 18.97
CA ALA A 209 18.79 12.79 19.41
C ALA A 209 19.73 13.92 18.94
N ASP A 210 21.04 13.70 19.04
CA ASP A 210 22.04 14.68 18.62
C ASP A 210 22.04 14.87 17.10
N PHE A 211 21.95 13.78 16.33
CA PHE A 211 21.79 13.87 14.87
C PHE A 211 20.55 14.65 14.49
N MET A 212 19.39 14.33 15.07
CA MET A 212 18.13 14.99 14.75
C MET A 212 18.12 16.46 15.13
N LYS A 213 18.79 16.83 16.23
CA LYS A 213 19.02 18.23 16.61
C LYS A 213 19.85 18.95 15.54
N GLN A 214 20.98 18.39 15.12
CA GLN A 214 21.84 18.97 14.08
C GLN A 214 21.09 19.09 12.75
N PHE A 215 20.42 18.03 12.31
CA PHE A 215 19.65 17.98 11.08
C PHE A 215 18.57 19.05 11.05
N SER A 216 17.81 19.20 12.14
CA SER A 216 16.72 20.17 12.29
C SER A 216 17.20 21.61 12.49
N SER A 217 18.47 21.82 12.78
CA SER A 217 19.07 23.16 12.94
C SER A 217 19.77 23.62 11.65
N ASN A 218 19.98 22.72 10.69
CA ASN A 218 20.61 23.05 9.41
C ASN A 218 19.56 23.66 8.46
N ILE A 219 19.80 24.90 8.02
CA ILE A 219 18.86 25.66 7.20
C ILE A 219 18.71 25.06 5.81
N ASP A 220 19.74 24.43 5.26
CA ASP A 220 19.68 23.81 3.94
C ASP A 220 18.82 22.55 3.97
N ASN A 221 18.86 21.76 5.04
CA ASN A 221 17.95 20.64 5.24
C ASN A 221 16.49 21.11 5.32
N LEU A 222 16.23 22.22 6.02
CA LEU A 222 14.89 22.79 6.13
C LEU A 222 14.36 23.28 4.77
N LYS A 223 15.19 23.99 4.00
CA LYS A 223 14.84 24.43 2.64
C LYS A 223 14.54 23.25 1.73
N TYR A 224 15.42 22.25 1.72
CA TYR A 224 15.24 21.04 0.92
C TYR A 224 13.89 20.36 1.23
N LEU A 225 13.56 20.20 2.51
CA LEU A 225 12.29 19.61 2.92
C LEU A 225 11.08 20.46 2.52
N ASP A 226 11.18 21.79 2.62
CA ASP A 226 10.13 22.70 2.17
C ASP A 226 9.88 22.57 0.66
N GLU A 227 10.94 22.47 -0.14
CA GLU A 227 10.87 22.25 -1.58
C GLU A 227 10.26 20.89 -1.92
N GLN A 228 10.70 19.82 -1.25
CA GLN A 228 10.13 18.48 -1.44
C GLN A 228 8.64 18.43 -1.07
N GLU A 229 8.23 19.08 0.03
CA GLU A 229 6.83 19.10 0.44
C GLU A 229 5.95 19.90 -0.54
N ALA A 230 6.47 21.01 -1.08
CA ALA A 230 5.81 21.78 -2.13
C ALA A 230 5.63 20.97 -3.43
N LEU A 231 6.68 20.28 -3.87
CA LEU A 231 6.66 19.42 -5.04
C LEU A 231 5.64 18.27 -4.89
N MET A 232 5.68 17.58 -3.75
CA MET A 232 4.73 16.50 -3.45
C MET A 232 3.29 16.98 -3.38
N LYS A 233 3.06 18.19 -2.87
CA LYS A 233 1.73 18.80 -2.85
C LYS A 233 1.22 19.11 -4.26
N ALA A 234 2.06 19.65 -5.12
CA ALA A 234 1.73 19.88 -6.53
C ALA A 234 1.37 18.56 -7.22
N PHE A 235 2.22 17.54 -7.07
CA PHE A 235 1.98 16.22 -7.68
C PHE A 235 0.66 15.58 -7.22
N ARG A 236 0.34 15.65 -5.92
CA ARG A 236 -0.95 15.14 -5.39
C ARG A 236 -2.15 15.91 -5.96
N THR A 237 -2.01 17.21 -6.15
CA THR A 237 -3.06 18.02 -6.76
C THR A 237 -3.31 17.62 -8.20
N ASP A 238 -2.24 17.44 -8.98
CA ASP A 238 -2.33 17.01 -10.39
C ASP A 238 -2.92 15.60 -10.51
N ALA A 239 -2.50 14.68 -9.65
CA ALA A 239 -3.03 13.32 -9.60
C ALA A 239 -4.54 13.32 -9.29
N LYS A 240 -4.99 14.14 -8.34
CA LYS A 240 -6.41 14.27 -8.00
C LYS A 240 -7.23 14.84 -9.17
N ILE A 241 -6.72 15.85 -9.85
CA ILE A 241 -7.35 16.41 -11.04
C ILE A 241 -7.46 15.36 -12.17
N ALA A 242 -6.41 14.55 -12.36
CA ALA A 242 -6.42 13.49 -13.36
C ALA A 242 -7.45 12.40 -13.01
N GLU A 243 -7.55 12.01 -11.74
CA GLU A 243 -8.54 11.05 -11.24
C GLU A 243 -9.98 11.55 -11.44
N GLU A 244 -10.26 12.81 -11.09
CA GLU A 244 -11.57 13.44 -11.29
C GLU A 244 -11.96 13.49 -12.78
N LYS A 245 -11.01 13.83 -13.67
CA LYS A 245 -11.22 13.80 -15.14
C LYS A 245 -11.51 12.41 -15.64
N ALA A 246 -10.74 11.41 -15.19
CA ALA A 246 -10.94 10.02 -15.59
C ALA A 246 -12.29 9.47 -15.11
N ALA A 247 -12.69 9.76 -13.88
CA ALA A 247 -13.99 9.38 -13.33
C ALA A 247 -15.16 9.99 -14.14
N LYS A 248 -15.07 11.29 -14.47
CA LYS A 248 -16.07 11.97 -15.29
C LYS A 248 -16.18 11.37 -16.68
N ALA A 249 -15.05 11.14 -17.36
CA ALA A 249 -15.03 10.50 -18.67
C ALA A 249 -15.57 9.06 -18.63
N GLY A 250 -15.29 8.31 -17.56
CA GLY A 250 -15.84 6.98 -17.33
C GLY A 250 -17.37 6.98 -17.16
N LEU A 251 -17.89 7.95 -16.41
CA LEU A 251 -19.34 8.12 -16.22
C LEU A 251 -20.05 8.43 -17.55
N GLU A 252 -19.55 9.45 -18.27
CA GLU A 252 -20.12 9.85 -19.57
C GLU A 252 -20.12 8.68 -20.57
N LYS A 253 -19.03 7.92 -20.63
CA LYS A 253 -18.94 6.74 -21.49
C LYS A 253 -19.91 5.62 -21.05
N GLY A 254 -20.06 5.41 -19.74
CA GLY A 254 -20.99 4.45 -19.18
C GLY A 254 -22.44 4.80 -19.50
N GLU A 255 -22.82 6.08 -19.39
CA GLU A 255 -24.15 6.58 -19.74
C GLU A 255 -24.46 6.39 -21.23
N GLN A 256 -23.52 6.71 -22.12
CA GLN A 256 -23.67 6.51 -23.57
C GLN A 256 -23.90 5.04 -23.92
N ILE A 257 -23.06 4.13 -23.37
CA ILE A 257 -23.22 2.67 -23.59
C ILE A 257 -24.55 2.17 -23.03
N GLY A 258 -24.96 2.66 -21.86
CA GLY A 258 -26.23 2.31 -21.24
C GLY A 258 -27.44 2.73 -22.08
N LEU A 259 -27.43 3.96 -22.60
CA LEU A 259 -28.45 4.51 -23.46
C LEU A 259 -28.57 3.72 -24.78
N GLU A 260 -27.44 3.43 -25.42
CA GLU A 260 -27.45 2.68 -26.69
C GLU A 260 -27.93 1.25 -26.52
N LYS A 261 -27.47 0.54 -25.49
CA LYS A 261 -27.99 -0.80 -25.15
C LYS A 261 -29.49 -0.79 -24.83
N GLY A 262 -29.92 0.18 -24.03
CA GLY A 262 -31.33 0.35 -23.70
C GLY A 262 -32.20 0.56 -24.94
N LYS A 263 -31.76 1.40 -25.89
CA LYS A 263 -32.40 1.66 -27.16
C LYS A 263 -32.53 0.39 -28.03
N GLN A 264 -31.41 -0.37 -28.15
CA GLN A 264 -31.39 -1.62 -28.90
C GLN A 264 -32.35 -2.69 -28.31
N ILE A 265 -32.34 -2.83 -26.98
CA ILE A 265 -33.24 -3.76 -26.27
C ILE A 265 -34.69 -3.33 -26.45
N GLY A 266 -34.97 -2.01 -26.38
CA GLY A 266 -36.32 -1.45 -26.58
C GLY A 266 -36.83 -1.71 -27.98
N LEU A 267 -36.01 -1.48 -29.01
CA LEU A 267 -36.38 -1.77 -30.41
C LEU A 267 -36.69 -3.25 -30.63
N LYS A 268 -35.82 -4.16 -30.22
CA LYS A 268 -36.04 -5.61 -30.34
C LYS A 268 -37.32 -6.08 -29.62
N LYS A 269 -37.58 -5.54 -28.40
CA LYS A 269 -38.83 -5.86 -27.70
C LYS A 269 -40.07 -5.30 -28.40
N GLY A 270 -39.96 -4.07 -28.96
CA GLY A 270 -41.00 -3.42 -29.70
C GLY A 270 -41.35 -4.19 -30.97
N GLU A 271 -40.37 -4.61 -31.77
CA GLU A 271 -40.54 -5.43 -32.97
C GLU A 271 -41.22 -6.75 -32.64
N LYS A 272 -40.70 -7.50 -31.67
CA LYS A 272 -41.26 -8.79 -31.25
C LYS A 272 -42.71 -8.67 -30.74
N ASN A 273 -43.02 -7.61 -30.01
CA ASN A 273 -44.39 -7.35 -29.54
C ASN A 273 -45.31 -6.92 -30.69
N GLY A 274 -44.78 -6.15 -31.64
CA GLY A 274 -45.52 -5.76 -32.86
C GLY A 274 -45.85 -6.95 -33.74
N GLU A 275 -44.88 -7.84 -33.99
CA GLU A 275 -45.08 -9.11 -34.71
C GLU A 275 -46.13 -10.00 -34.03
N LYS A 276 -46.04 -10.14 -32.71
CA LYS A 276 -47.01 -10.95 -31.93
C LYS A 276 -48.43 -10.35 -32.00
N LYS A 277 -48.57 -9.02 -31.92
CA LYS A 277 -49.89 -8.35 -32.08
C LYS A 277 -50.46 -8.57 -33.46
N LYS A 278 -49.66 -8.42 -34.54
CA LYS A 278 -50.11 -8.71 -35.92
C LYS A 278 -50.48 -10.17 -36.10
N ALA A 279 -49.72 -11.11 -35.58
CA ALA A 279 -49.99 -12.52 -35.62
C ALA A 279 -51.34 -12.84 -34.92
N ILE A 280 -51.63 -12.22 -33.78
CA ILE A 280 -52.92 -12.36 -33.07
C ILE A 280 -54.05 -11.77 -33.87
N GLU A 281 -53.93 -10.62 -34.51
CA GLU A 281 -54.92 -9.97 -35.35
C GLU A 281 -55.25 -10.84 -36.55
N ILE A 282 -54.26 -11.38 -37.27
CA ILE A 282 -54.41 -12.30 -38.38
C ILE A 282 -55.13 -13.59 -37.91
N ALA A 283 -54.70 -14.11 -36.73
CA ALA A 283 -55.34 -15.31 -36.19
C ALA A 283 -56.88 -15.10 -35.92
N LYS A 284 -57.26 -13.98 -35.33
CA LYS A 284 -58.63 -13.62 -35.04
C LYS A 284 -59.45 -13.54 -36.35
N ASN A 285 -58.91 -12.79 -37.33
CA ASN A 285 -59.59 -12.70 -38.64
C ASN A 285 -59.75 -14.08 -39.32
N ALA A 286 -58.76 -14.95 -39.23
CA ALA A 286 -58.79 -16.29 -39.78
C ALA A 286 -59.80 -17.22 -39.06
N ILE A 287 -59.97 -17.06 -37.74
CA ILE A 287 -61.00 -17.77 -36.96
C ILE A 287 -62.40 -17.34 -37.41
N ASP A 288 -62.60 -16.03 -37.58
CA ASP A 288 -63.89 -15.48 -38.04
C ASP A 288 -64.30 -15.96 -39.45
N HIS A 289 -63.32 -16.29 -40.30
CA HIS A 289 -63.52 -16.88 -41.64
C HIS A 289 -63.59 -18.42 -41.64
N GLY A 290 -63.54 -19.06 -40.47
CA GLY A 290 -63.79 -20.50 -40.33
C GLY A 290 -62.60 -21.38 -40.68
N LEU A 291 -61.33 -20.84 -40.69
CA LEU A 291 -60.13 -21.65 -40.92
C LEU A 291 -59.88 -22.59 -39.72
N LYS A 292 -59.24 -23.73 -39.98
CA LYS A 292 -58.84 -24.67 -38.93
C LYS A 292 -57.65 -24.13 -38.14
N HIS A 293 -57.64 -24.34 -36.83
CA HIS A 293 -56.57 -23.85 -35.91
C HIS A 293 -55.19 -24.29 -36.32
N GLU A 294 -55.02 -25.49 -36.90
CA GLU A 294 -53.72 -26.00 -37.38
C GLU A 294 -53.18 -25.18 -38.57
N ASP A 295 -54.08 -24.73 -39.47
CA ASP A 295 -53.70 -23.89 -40.61
C ASP A 295 -53.42 -22.46 -40.19
N ILE A 296 -54.17 -21.93 -39.23
CA ILE A 296 -53.89 -20.63 -38.61
C ILE A 296 -52.52 -20.63 -37.91
N SER A 297 -52.17 -21.72 -37.24
CA SER A 297 -50.88 -21.88 -36.59
C SER A 297 -49.71 -21.79 -37.59
N LYS A 298 -49.84 -22.44 -38.77
CA LYS A 298 -48.84 -22.39 -39.84
C LYS A 298 -48.65 -21.00 -40.44
N ILE A 299 -49.74 -20.21 -40.55
CA ILE A 299 -49.68 -18.88 -41.14
C ILE A 299 -49.15 -17.83 -40.16
N THR A 300 -49.51 -17.93 -38.87
CA THR A 300 -49.26 -16.91 -37.89
C THR A 300 -48.03 -17.20 -37.00
N GLY A 301 -47.58 -18.46 -36.95
CA GLY A 301 -46.53 -18.91 -36.05
C GLY A 301 -46.98 -19.02 -34.58
N LEU A 302 -48.26 -18.77 -34.27
CA LEU A 302 -48.84 -18.97 -32.94
C LEU A 302 -49.11 -20.46 -32.71
N SER A 303 -48.93 -20.92 -31.49
CA SER A 303 -49.29 -22.30 -31.13
C SER A 303 -50.79 -22.48 -31.15
N VAL A 304 -51.31 -23.70 -31.48
CA VAL A 304 -52.71 -24.04 -31.47
C VAL A 304 -53.38 -23.65 -30.15
N LYS A 305 -52.71 -23.84 -29.04
CA LYS A 305 -53.16 -23.47 -27.69
C LYS A 305 -53.31 -21.94 -27.49
N GLU A 306 -52.44 -21.13 -28.09
CA GLU A 306 -52.58 -19.68 -28.10
C GLU A 306 -53.78 -19.24 -28.96
N ILE A 307 -54.00 -19.90 -30.08
CA ILE A 307 -55.13 -19.62 -30.99
C ILE A 307 -56.49 -19.96 -30.33
N GLU A 308 -56.59 -21.09 -29.65
CA GLU A 308 -57.77 -21.50 -28.87
C GLU A 308 -58.20 -20.49 -27.80
N ASN A 309 -57.18 -19.80 -27.18
CA ASN A 309 -57.44 -18.79 -26.17
C ASN A 309 -57.75 -17.39 -26.74
N LEU A 310 -57.83 -17.21 -28.06
CA LEU A 310 -58.21 -15.94 -28.72
C LEU A 310 -59.71 -15.75 -28.98
N ARG A 311 -60.53 -16.74 -28.64
CA ARG A 311 -61.99 -16.66 -28.74
C ARG A 311 -62.66 -15.77 -27.71
#